data_a76e6ed51ed29d0c11d2ab7220deae25
#
_entry.id   a76e6ed51ed29d0c11d2ab7220deae25
#
_cell.length_a   1.000
_cell.length_b   1.000
_cell.length_c   1.000
_cell.angle_alpha   90.00
_cell.angle_beta   90.00
_cell.angle_gamma   90.00
#
_symmetry.space_group_name_H-M   'P 1'
#
loop_
_entity.id
_entity.type
_entity.pdbx_description
1 polymer ?
#
loop_
_entity_poly.entity_id
_entity_poly.type
_entity_poly.pdbx_seq_one_letter_code
_entity_poly.pdbx_strand_id
1 'polypeptide(L)'
;MIRDVAGSYRRALQATVEHYSGWRPLPAEIDALKGEGQWNNDWDASIELLKRHGSPLPERQSLIDVFSGFYFGGDPEASPETWSGYIGDEPLLVDASLFQSIHTLGWSWGFVSGAEPPSARFVLEQRLGLESPPLIAMGDAPDKPDPTGLLQLSHDLLSGSGATTVAYLGDTVADIQTVIRAKAEWPGRTWISLAVAPPHLHHQPAERSAYEQRLKDAGADHILTSTMAVTDWLRSTAQH
;
A
#
# COMPACT_ATOMS: atom_id res chain seq x y z
N MET A 1 -3.40 0.90 -4.46
CA MET A 1 -4.66 1.52 -4.01
C MET A 1 -4.88 2.93 -4.55
N ILE A 2 -3.97 3.85 -4.34
CA ILE A 2 -4.05 5.23 -4.84
C ILE A 2 -3.48 5.34 -6.25
N ARG A 3 -2.48 4.52 -6.56
CA ARG A 3 -1.76 4.46 -7.83
C ARG A 3 -1.49 3.02 -8.25
N ASP A 4 -1.28 2.81 -9.54
CA ASP A 4 -0.81 1.51 -10.05
C ASP A 4 0.71 1.47 -9.98
N VAL A 5 1.23 0.61 -9.13
CA VAL A 5 2.66 0.44 -8.88
C VAL A 5 3.30 -0.70 -9.70
N ALA A 6 2.56 -1.31 -10.62
CA ALA A 6 3.08 -2.40 -11.43
C ALA A 6 4.27 -1.97 -12.30
N GLY A 7 4.20 -0.76 -12.86
CA GLY A 7 5.25 -0.17 -13.68
C GLY A 7 6.36 0.55 -12.90
N SER A 8 6.27 0.64 -11.59
CA SER A 8 7.21 1.38 -10.74
C SER A 8 7.80 0.52 -9.63
N TYR A 9 7.19 0.39 -8.46
CA TYR A 9 7.73 -0.40 -7.34
C TYR A 9 7.98 -1.86 -7.73
N ARG A 10 7.00 -2.51 -8.37
CA ARG A 10 7.17 -3.90 -8.80
C ARG A 10 8.28 -4.02 -9.85
N ARG A 11 8.37 -3.06 -10.77
CA ARG A 11 9.43 -3.00 -11.77
C ARG A 11 10.79 -2.74 -11.12
N ALA A 12 10.87 -1.85 -10.11
CA ALA A 12 12.10 -1.60 -9.37
C ALA A 12 12.54 -2.85 -8.59
N LEU A 13 11.61 -3.56 -7.93
CA LEU A 13 11.88 -4.83 -7.27
C LEU A 13 12.46 -5.86 -8.27
N GLN A 14 11.81 -6.04 -9.43
CA GLN A 14 12.31 -6.94 -10.47
C GLN A 14 13.71 -6.56 -10.95
N ALA A 15 13.93 -5.27 -11.23
CA ALA A 15 15.22 -4.76 -11.72
C ALA A 15 16.32 -4.90 -10.66
N THR A 16 15.98 -4.72 -9.38
CA THR A 16 16.93 -4.88 -8.27
C THR A 16 17.33 -6.34 -8.11
N VAL A 17 16.38 -7.27 -8.13
CA VAL A 17 16.68 -8.70 -8.06
C VAL A 17 17.52 -9.14 -9.27
N GLU A 18 17.15 -8.71 -10.47
CA GLU A 18 17.90 -8.99 -11.70
C GLU A 18 19.33 -8.42 -11.67
N HIS A 19 19.51 -7.22 -11.11
CA HIS A 19 20.82 -6.59 -10.96
C HIS A 19 21.81 -7.47 -10.17
N TYR A 20 21.34 -8.10 -9.10
CA TYR A 20 22.20 -8.90 -8.22
C TYR A 20 22.32 -10.37 -8.62
N SER A 21 21.33 -10.91 -9.35
CA SER A 21 21.26 -12.35 -9.64
C SER A 21 21.32 -12.72 -11.12
N GLY A 22 21.09 -11.75 -12.00
CA GLY A 22 20.85 -12.02 -13.43
C GLY A 22 19.48 -12.67 -13.71
N TRP A 23 18.70 -12.99 -12.67
CA TRP A 23 17.35 -13.54 -12.77
C TRP A 23 16.29 -12.45 -12.50
N ARG A 24 15.31 -12.35 -13.41
CA ARG A 24 14.20 -11.43 -13.26
C ARG A 24 12.95 -12.19 -12.78
N PRO A 25 12.46 -11.95 -11.54
CA PRO A 25 11.29 -12.65 -11.04
C PRO A 25 10.03 -12.28 -11.84
N LEU A 26 9.16 -13.26 -12.07
CA LEU A 26 7.88 -13.03 -12.71
C LEU A 26 6.90 -12.30 -11.77
N PRO A 27 5.92 -11.54 -12.28
CA PRO A 27 4.89 -10.92 -11.45
C PRO A 27 4.17 -11.91 -10.51
N ALA A 28 3.88 -13.12 -10.98
CA ALA A 28 3.24 -14.16 -10.17
C ALA A 28 4.11 -14.64 -8.99
N GLU A 29 5.45 -14.63 -9.12
CA GLU A 29 6.37 -15.00 -8.04
C GLU A 29 6.37 -13.90 -6.95
N ILE A 30 6.30 -12.64 -7.37
CA ILE A 30 6.16 -11.51 -6.43
C ILE A 30 4.79 -11.57 -5.72
N ASP A 31 3.71 -11.88 -6.45
CA ASP A 31 2.37 -12.03 -5.86
C ASP A 31 2.30 -13.18 -4.87
N ALA A 32 2.94 -14.31 -5.18
CA ALA A 32 3.04 -15.45 -4.28
C ALA A 32 3.79 -15.07 -2.99
N LEU A 33 4.93 -14.40 -3.10
CA LEU A 33 5.70 -13.93 -1.95
C LEU A 33 4.90 -12.96 -1.08
N LYS A 34 4.33 -11.92 -1.68
CA LYS A 34 3.52 -10.91 -0.96
C LYS A 34 2.24 -11.51 -0.35
N GLY A 35 1.72 -12.58 -0.95
CA GLY A 35 0.59 -13.36 -0.44
C GLY A 35 0.85 -14.05 0.90
N GLU A 36 2.13 -14.22 1.31
CA GLU A 36 2.50 -14.75 2.62
C GLU A 36 2.24 -13.74 3.77
N GLY A 37 2.00 -12.46 3.44
CA GLY A 37 1.63 -11.41 4.41
C GLY A 37 2.78 -10.81 5.23
N GLN A 38 4.02 -11.30 5.03
CA GLN A 38 5.20 -10.84 5.76
C GLN A 38 6.09 -9.88 4.94
N TRP A 39 5.97 -9.92 3.62
CA TRP A 39 6.87 -9.26 2.68
C TRP A 39 6.25 -8.00 2.10
N ASN A 40 5.69 -7.13 2.96
CA ASN A 40 5.09 -5.86 2.51
C ASN A 40 6.16 -4.85 2.07
N ASN A 41 7.31 -4.82 2.76
CA ASN A 41 8.46 -3.98 2.41
C ASN A 41 9.15 -4.55 1.16
N ASP A 42 9.32 -3.74 0.11
CA ASP A 42 9.86 -4.19 -1.18
C ASP A 42 11.36 -4.48 -1.14
N TRP A 43 12.10 -3.85 -0.24
CA TRP A 43 13.52 -4.15 -0.03
C TRP A 43 13.70 -5.53 0.60
N ASP A 44 12.92 -5.84 1.63
CA ASP A 44 12.96 -7.14 2.29
C ASP A 44 12.43 -8.24 1.37
N ALA A 45 11.39 -7.93 0.55
CA ALA A 45 10.90 -8.82 -0.50
C ALA A 45 11.99 -9.11 -1.54
N SER A 46 12.78 -8.10 -1.94
CA SER A 46 13.90 -8.28 -2.88
C SER A 46 15.00 -9.18 -2.29
N ILE A 47 15.36 -9.00 -1.02
CA ILE A 47 16.31 -9.84 -0.30
C ILE A 47 15.81 -11.29 -0.24
N GLU A 48 14.53 -11.50 0.10
CA GLU A 48 13.96 -12.84 0.21
C GLU A 48 13.89 -13.55 -1.15
N LEU A 49 13.58 -12.84 -2.23
CA LEU A 49 13.62 -13.40 -3.59
C LEU A 49 15.03 -13.83 -3.98
N LEU A 50 16.05 -13.00 -3.72
CA LEU A 50 17.45 -13.37 -3.93
C LEU A 50 17.85 -14.61 -3.14
N LYS A 51 17.44 -14.68 -1.87
CA LYS A 51 17.69 -15.82 -1.00
C LYS A 51 17.04 -17.11 -1.51
N ARG A 52 15.76 -17.05 -1.91
CA ARG A 52 15.04 -18.22 -2.48
C ARG A 52 15.62 -18.66 -3.81
N HIS A 53 16.14 -17.73 -4.61
CA HIS A 53 16.84 -18.02 -5.85
C HIS A 53 18.23 -18.64 -5.61
N GLY A 54 18.77 -18.57 -4.39
CA GLY A 54 20.11 -19.09 -4.07
C GLY A 54 21.24 -18.15 -4.49
N SER A 55 20.95 -16.87 -4.71
CA SER A 55 21.93 -15.86 -5.08
C SER A 55 22.67 -15.31 -3.85
N PRO A 56 23.93 -14.83 -3.99
CA PRO A 56 24.59 -14.09 -2.96
C PRO A 56 23.75 -12.88 -2.53
N LEU A 57 23.66 -12.64 -1.21
CA LEU A 57 22.90 -11.51 -0.69
C LEU A 57 23.79 -10.27 -0.63
N PRO A 58 23.36 -9.14 -1.18
CA PRO A 58 24.05 -7.86 -1.01
C PRO A 58 23.92 -7.36 0.43
N GLU A 59 24.73 -6.38 0.76
CA GLU A 59 24.52 -5.54 1.94
C GLU A 59 23.19 -4.77 1.78
N ARG A 60 22.41 -4.64 2.87
CA ARG A 60 21.03 -4.10 2.82
C ARG A 60 20.99 -2.67 2.25
N GLN A 61 21.92 -1.80 2.68
CA GLN A 61 21.96 -0.42 2.18
C GLN A 61 22.26 -0.37 0.68
N SER A 62 23.19 -1.19 0.21
CA SER A 62 23.50 -1.27 -1.23
C SER A 62 22.30 -1.72 -2.05
N LEU A 63 21.46 -2.62 -1.52
CA LEU A 63 20.23 -3.01 -2.20
C LEU A 63 19.23 -1.85 -2.25
N ILE A 64 19.07 -1.11 -1.15
CA ILE A 64 18.20 0.08 -1.08
C ILE A 64 18.66 1.13 -2.09
N ASP A 65 19.95 1.41 -2.18
CA ASP A 65 20.50 2.39 -3.12
C ASP A 65 20.22 2.00 -4.58
N VAL A 66 20.37 0.71 -4.92
CA VAL A 66 20.06 0.19 -6.26
C VAL A 66 18.57 0.27 -6.54
N PHE A 67 17.73 -0.12 -5.59
CA PHE A 67 16.27 -0.03 -5.73
C PHE A 67 15.83 1.42 -5.94
N SER A 68 16.30 2.33 -5.09
CA SER A 68 15.97 3.77 -5.17
C SER A 68 16.49 4.39 -6.47
N GLY A 69 17.65 3.95 -6.97
CA GLY A 69 18.16 4.32 -8.28
C GLY A 69 17.24 3.93 -9.43
N PHE A 70 16.63 2.75 -9.40
CA PHE A 70 15.62 2.35 -10.39
C PHE A 70 14.29 3.08 -10.19
N TYR A 71 13.86 3.24 -8.94
CA TYR A 71 12.55 3.78 -8.62
C TYR A 71 12.47 5.29 -8.82
N PHE A 72 13.36 6.07 -8.19
CA PHE A 72 13.42 7.53 -8.34
C PHE A 72 14.22 7.95 -9.58
N GLY A 73 15.29 7.23 -9.91
CA GLY A 73 16.25 7.63 -10.98
C GLY A 73 17.09 8.83 -10.61
N GLY A 74 17.22 9.13 -9.32
CA GLY A 74 17.95 10.24 -8.73
C GLY A 74 17.92 10.18 -7.21
N ASP A 75 18.35 11.25 -6.56
CA ASP A 75 18.30 11.40 -5.11
C ASP A 75 16.83 11.50 -4.64
N PRO A 76 16.34 10.61 -3.76
CA PRO A 76 14.99 10.67 -3.20
C PRO A 76 14.65 11.98 -2.50
N GLU A 77 15.65 12.64 -1.90
CA GLU A 77 15.49 13.91 -1.19
C GLU A 77 15.57 15.15 -2.11
N ALA A 78 15.92 14.95 -3.39
CA ALA A 78 15.92 16.04 -4.36
C ALA A 78 14.50 16.39 -4.82
N SER A 79 14.38 17.52 -5.54
CA SER A 79 13.10 17.91 -6.15
C SER A 79 12.58 16.81 -7.09
N PRO A 80 11.30 16.41 -6.98
CA PRO A 80 10.69 15.39 -7.82
C PRO A 80 10.81 15.63 -9.33
N GLU A 81 10.98 16.88 -9.74
CA GLU A 81 11.22 17.25 -11.14
C GLU A 81 12.56 16.73 -11.70
N THR A 82 13.49 16.36 -10.81
CA THR A 82 14.79 15.77 -11.18
C THR A 82 14.74 14.24 -11.28
N TRP A 83 13.64 13.62 -10.89
CA TRP A 83 13.49 12.17 -10.91
C TRP A 83 13.22 11.66 -12.32
N SER A 84 14.03 10.71 -12.76
CA SER A 84 13.93 10.08 -14.07
C SER A 84 13.64 8.56 -14.01
N GLY A 85 13.35 8.07 -12.83
CA GLY A 85 13.07 6.65 -12.56
C GLY A 85 11.61 6.26 -12.84
N TYR A 86 11.27 5.06 -12.39
CA TYR A 86 9.96 4.46 -12.68
C TYR A 86 8.77 5.15 -12.00
N ILE A 87 9.00 5.98 -10.98
CA ILE A 87 7.95 6.73 -10.28
C ILE A 87 7.21 7.73 -11.18
N GLY A 88 7.87 8.23 -12.24
CA GLY A 88 7.35 9.32 -13.07
C GLY A 88 6.02 8.99 -13.77
N ASP A 89 5.84 7.74 -14.19
CA ASP A 89 4.76 7.30 -15.07
C ASP A 89 3.67 6.49 -14.35
N GLU A 90 3.59 6.53 -13.02
CA GLU A 90 2.59 5.77 -12.26
C GLU A 90 1.16 6.26 -12.53
N PRO A 91 0.24 5.43 -13.06
CA PRO A 91 -1.14 5.83 -13.20
C PRO A 91 -1.81 6.04 -11.83
N LEU A 92 -2.55 7.14 -11.68
CA LEU A 92 -3.44 7.34 -10.52
C LEU A 92 -4.72 6.51 -10.71
N LEU A 93 -5.17 5.86 -9.66
CA LEU A 93 -6.39 5.05 -9.62
C LEU A 93 -7.57 5.83 -9.03
N VAL A 94 -7.29 6.98 -8.47
CA VAL A 94 -8.24 7.89 -7.84
C VAL A 94 -7.87 9.33 -8.16
N ASP A 95 -8.78 10.23 -7.92
CA ASP A 95 -8.57 11.68 -7.97
C ASP A 95 -8.97 12.34 -6.65
N ALA A 96 -8.73 13.64 -6.51
CA ALA A 96 -9.03 14.40 -5.30
C ALA A 96 -10.53 14.41 -4.94
N SER A 97 -11.44 14.21 -5.91
CA SER A 97 -12.88 14.22 -5.68
C SER A 97 -13.34 13.05 -4.81
N LEU A 98 -12.59 11.94 -4.79
CA LEU A 98 -12.82 10.82 -3.88
C LEU A 98 -12.78 11.30 -2.42
N PHE A 99 -11.75 12.03 -2.04
CA PHE A 99 -11.54 12.49 -0.66
C PHE A 99 -12.56 13.56 -0.26
N GLN A 100 -12.95 14.42 -1.20
CA GLN A 100 -14.05 15.36 -1.02
C GLN A 100 -15.37 14.64 -0.77
N SER A 101 -15.64 13.58 -1.54
CA SER A 101 -16.84 12.74 -1.38
C SER A 101 -16.86 12.03 -0.03
N ILE A 102 -15.74 11.46 0.41
CA ILE A 102 -15.59 10.83 1.73
C ILE A 102 -15.89 11.84 2.84
N HIS A 103 -15.31 13.05 2.73
CA HIS A 103 -15.54 14.12 3.69
C HIS A 103 -17.02 14.56 3.73
N THR A 104 -17.66 14.70 2.56
CA THR A 104 -19.09 15.06 2.46
C THR A 104 -20.01 14.02 3.10
N LEU A 105 -19.58 12.76 3.11
CA LEU A 105 -20.27 11.66 3.81
C LEU A 105 -20.02 11.64 5.33
N GLY A 106 -19.29 12.62 5.87
CA GLY A 106 -19.01 12.75 7.29
C GLY A 106 -17.84 11.89 7.80
N TRP A 107 -17.01 11.39 6.90
CA TRP A 107 -15.83 10.58 7.26
C TRP A 107 -14.54 11.39 7.16
N SER A 108 -13.67 11.25 8.17
CA SER A 108 -12.27 11.64 8.06
C SER A 108 -11.48 10.56 7.32
N TRP A 109 -10.36 10.96 6.71
CA TRP A 109 -9.49 10.04 5.97
C TRP A 109 -8.02 10.33 6.22
N GLY A 110 -7.17 9.35 5.97
CA GLY A 110 -5.73 9.44 6.07
C GLY A 110 -5.06 8.20 5.48
N PHE A 111 -3.73 8.16 5.51
CA PHE A 111 -2.94 7.15 4.81
C PHE A 111 -1.95 6.47 5.75
N VAL A 112 -1.92 5.13 5.72
CA VAL A 112 -0.82 4.32 6.27
C VAL A 112 -0.15 3.62 5.08
N SER A 113 1.02 4.11 4.69
CA SER A 113 1.71 3.75 3.47
C SER A 113 3.02 3.01 3.76
N GLY A 114 3.28 1.93 3.03
CA GLY A 114 4.61 1.31 2.99
C GLY A 114 5.58 1.98 1.99
N ALA A 115 5.19 3.15 1.43
CA ALA A 115 6.06 3.92 0.56
C ALA A 115 6.96 4.85 1.38
N GLU A 116 8.17 5.11 0.87
CA GLU A 116 9.08 6.11 1.43
C GLU A 116 8.41 7.49 1.47
N PRO A 117 8.69 8.33 2.49
CA PRO A 117 8.04 9.63 2.64
C PRO A 117 8.09 10.53 1.39
N PRO A 118 9.24 10.67 0.67
CA PRO A 118 9.27 11.48 -0.54
C PRO A 118 8.30 10.98 -1.62
N SER A 119 8.26 9.67 -1.84
CA SER A 119 7.35 9.04 -2.80
C SER A 119 5.88 9.22 -2.43
N ALA A 120 5.53 8.98 -1.15
CA ALA A 120 4.16 9.13 -0.66
C ALA A 120 3.68 10.58 -0.80
N ARG A 121 4.49 11.56 -0.36
CA ARG A 121 4.18 12.99 -0.47
C ARG A 121 4.04 13.44 -1.91
N PHE A 122 4.95 13.06 -2.79
CA PHE A 122 4.88 13.38 -4.21
C PHE A 122 3.52 12.98 -4.81
N VAL A 123 3.06 11.76 -4.53
CA VAL A 123 1.78 11.29 -5.06
C VAL A 123 0.60 12.00 -4.43
N LEU A 124 0.59 12.13 -3.10
CA LEU A 124 -0.56 12.68 -2.39
C LEU A 124 -0.67 14.20 -2.55
N GLU A 125 0.45 14.92 -2.44
CA GLU A 125 0.45 16.38 -2.45
C GLU A 125 0.56 16.94 -3.88
N GLN A 126 1.53 16.46 -4.67
CA GLN A 126 1.79 17.06 -5.99
C GLN A 126 0.88 16.48 -7.08
N ARG A 127 0.66 15.16 -7.11
CA ARG A 127 -0.12 14.54 -8.18
C ARG A 127 -1.62 14.53 -7.89
N LEU A 128 -2.05 14.32 -6.65
CA LEU A 128 -3.46 14.39 -6.24
C LEU A 128 -3.89 15.77 -5.76
N GLY A 129 -2.95 16.67 -5.44
CA GLY A 129 -3.25 18.02 -4.96
C GLY A 129 -3.88 18.06 -3.58
N LEU A 130 -3.60 17.09 -2.71
CA LEU A 130 -4.09 17.08 -1.34
C LEU A 130 -3.20 17.98 -0.47
N GLU A 131 -3.82 18.87 0.30
CA GLU A 131 -3.10 19.75 1.22
C GLU A 131 -2.79 19.03 2.54
N SER A 132 -1.50 18.83 2.85
CA SER A 132 -1.03 18.24 4.11
C SER A 132 -1.82 16.99 4.55
N PRO A 133 -1.97 15.97 3.69
CA PRO A 133 -2.79 14.80 4.00
C PRO A 133 -2.24 14.06 5.23
N PRO A 134 -3.11 13.64 6.19
CA PRO A 134 -2.69 12.81 7.30
C PRO A 134 -2.03 11.53 6.79
N LEU A 135 -0.75 11.32 7.13
CA LEU A 135 0.10 10.27 6.54
C LEU A 135 1.01 9.67 7.60
N ILE A 136 1.02 8.35 7.70
CA ILE A 136 2.08 7.54 8.30
C ILE A 136 2.77 6.83 7.13
N ALA A 137 4.01 7.21 6.84
CA ALA A 137 4.81 6.64 5.77
C ALA A 137 5.79 5.58 6.29
N MET A 138 6.56 4.97 5.41
CA MET A 138 7.64 4.05 5.78
C MET A 138 8.61 4.75 6.73
N GLY A 139 8.92 4.10 7.85
CA GLY A 139 9.84 4.62 8.88
C GLY A 139 9.17 5.44 9.99
N ASP A 140 7.95 5.94 9.80
CA ASP A 140 7.21 6.67 10.86
C ASP A 140 6.65 5.71 11.93
N ALA A 141 6.41 4.46 11.55
CA ALA A 141 5.96 3.39 12.43
C ALA A 141 6.51 2.04 11.92
N PRO A 142 6.44 0.96 12.73
CA PRO A 142 6.77 -0.39 12.26
C PRO A 142 5.96 -0.77 11.02
N ASP A 143 6.60 -1.55 10.12
CA ASP A 143 5.97 -1.98 8.87
C ASP A 143 4.76 -2.89 9.10
N LYS A 144 3.77 -2.77 8.22
CA LYS A 144 2.62 -3.69 8.20
C LYS A 144 3.10 -5.15 8.07
N PRO A 145 2.54 -6.08 8.81
CA PRO A 145 1.24 -6.06 9.49
C PRO A 145 1.24 -5.54 10.95
N ASP A 146 2.25 -4.79 11.39
CA ASP A 146 2.22 -4.12 12.70
C ASP A 146 1.11 -3.04 12.69
N PRO A 147 0.23 -2.98 13.73
CA PRO A 147 -0.90 -2.08 13.73
C PRO A 147 -0.58 -0.66 14.22
N THR A 148 0.63 -0.40 14.74
CA THR A 148 0.99 0.86 15.41
C THR A 148 0.66 2.08 14.58
N GLY A 149 1.06 2.11 13.30
CA GLY A 149 0.77 3.25 12.42
C GLY A 149 -0.73 3.47 12.19
N LEU A 150 -1.51 2.40 12.06
CA LEU A 150 -2.97 2.49 11.91
C LEU A 150 -3.63 2.98 13.19
N LEU A 151 -3.19 2.49 14.35
CA LEU A 151 -3.71 2.92 15.66
C LEU A 151 -3.42 4.39 15.93
N GLN A 152 -2.19 4.84 15.67
CA GLN A 152 -1.77 6.23 15.82
C GLN A 152 -2.60 7.16 14.93
N LEU A 153 -2.66 6.90 13.63
CA LEU A 153 -3.42 7.72 12.69
C LEU A 153 -4.91 7.75 13.04
N SER A 154 -5.48 6.59 13.42
CA SER A 154 -6.89 6.52 13.84
C SER A 154 -7.15 7.29 15.13
N HIS A 155 -6.22 7.29 16.08
CA HIS A 155 -6.32 8.09 17.28
C HIS A 155 -6.38 9.60 16.95
N ASP A 156 -5.47 10.06 16.10
CA ASP A 156 -5.34 11.47 15.74
C ASP A 156 -6.59 11.96 14.98
N LEU A 157 -7.06 11.18 14.00
CA LEU A 157 -8.24 11.53 13.19
C LEU A 157 -9.55 11.51 13.98
N LEU A 158 -9.66 10.66 15.00
CA LEU A 158 -10.88 10.48 15.77
C LEU A 158 -10.90 11.28 17.08
N SER A 159 -9.81 11.96 17.43
CA SER A 159 -9.72 12.77 18.64
C SER A 159 -10.79 13.86 18.64
N GLY A 160 -11.66 13.82 19.65
CA GLY A 160 -12.76 14.79 19.83
C GLY A 160 -13.99 14.57 18.93
N SER A 161 -13.99 13.58 18.03
CA SER A 161 -15.12 13.37 17.10
C SER A 161 -16.27 12.53 17.67
N GLY A 162 -16.04 11.76 18.73
CA GLY A 162 -16.98 10.74 19.22
C GLY A 162 -17.17 9.54 18.30
N ALA A 163 -16.56 9.52 17.12
CA ALA A 163 -16.64 8.40 16.19
C ALA A 163 -15.88 7.20 16.74
N THR A 164 -16.43 5.99 16.50
CA THR A 164 -15.87 4.73 16.99
C THR A 164 -15.49 3.75 15.90
N THR A 165 -15.85 4.05 14.65
CA THR A 165 -15.65 3.16 13.51
C THR A 165 -14.45 3.60 12.68
N VAL A 166 -13.56 2.64 12.38
CA VAL A 166 -12.43 2.77 11.47
C VAL A 166 -12.59 1.76 10.35
N ALA A 167 -12.64 2.23 9.11
CA ALA A 167 -12.56 1.39 7.92
C ALA A 167 -11.18 1.56 7.29
N TYR A 168 -10.45 0.46 7.11
CA TYR A 168 -9.13 0.47 6.48
C TYR A 168 -9.21 -0.28 5.15
N LEU A 169 -8.87 0.41 4.06
CA LEU A 169 -8.86 -0.15 2.71
C LEU A 169 -7.44 -0.51 2.32
N GLY A 170 -7.20 -1.78 2.01
CA GLY A 170 -5.91 -2.34 1.63
C GLY A 170 -5.98 -3.23 0.39
N ASP A 171 -4.83 -3.60 -0.18
CA ASP A 171 -4.73 -4.51 -1.31
C ASP A 171 -3.82 -5.71 -1.05
N THR A 172 -3.31 -5.86 0.17
CA THR A 172 -2.42 -6.95 0.56
C THR A 172 -2.93 -7.72 1.78
N VAL A 173 -2.45 -8.94 1.95
CA VAL A 173 -2.70 -9.74 3.17
C VAL A 173 -2.17 -9.01 4.42
N ALA A 174 -1.04 -8.31 4.30
CA ALA A 174 -0.49 -7.51 5.40
C ALA A 174 -1.44 -6.40 5.86
N ASP A 175 -2.15 -5.74 4.93
CA ASP A 175 -3.17 -4.73 5.26
C ASP A 175 -4.30 -5.33 6.10
N ILE A 176 -4.80 -6.50 5.69
CA ILE A 176 -5.87 -7.20 6.41
C ILE A 176 -5.41 -7.59 7.82
N GLN A 177 -4.23 -8.16 7.94
CA GLN A 177 -3.65 -8.55 9.22
C GLN A 177 -3.39 -7.34 10.14
N THR A 178 -3.05 -6.17 9.58
CA THR A 178 -2.93 -4.92 10.33
C THR A 178 -4.24 -4.57 11.03
N VAL A 179 -5.39 -4.68 10.34
CA VAL A 179 -6.71 -4.41 10.93
C VAL A 179 -7.05 -5.44 12.01
N ILE A 180 -6.79 -6.72 11.78
CA ILE A 180 -7.04 -7.78 12.76
C ILE A 180 -6.25 -7.51 14.05
N ARG A 181 -4.97 -7.13 13.94
CA ARG A 181 -4.13 -6.79 15.07
C ARG A 181 -4.60 -5.51 15.78
N ALA A 182 -4.97 -4.47 15.02
CA ALA A 182 -5.53 -3.24 15.57
C ALA A 182 -6.82 -3.51 16.38
N LYS A 183 -7.69 -4.39 15.89
CA LYS A 183 -8.90 -4.83 16.60
C LYS A 183 -8.57 -5.55 17.91
N ALA A 184 -7.52 -6.35 17.94
CA ALA A 184 -7.08 -7.04 19.14
C ALA A 184 -6.49 -6.08 20.18
N GLU A 185 -5.74 -5.06 19.75
CA GLU A 185 -5.12 -4.08 20.63
C GLU A 185 -6.11 -3.01 21.12
N TRP A 186 -7.09 -2.64 20.28
CA TRP A 186 -8.10 -1.64 20.63
C TRP A 186 -9.52 -2.13 20.40
N PRO A 187 -10.01 -3.09 21.22
CA PRO A 187 -11.32 -3.74 21.03
C PRO A 187 -12.53 -2.81 21.28
N GLY A 188 -12.32 -1.64 21.87
CA GLY A 188 -13.39 -0.64 22.09
C GLY A 188 -13.82 0.11 20.83
N ARG A 189 -13.20 -0.15 19.67
CA ARG A 189 -13.56 0.42 18.37
C ARG A 189 -14.10 -0.61 17.40
N THR A 190 -14.93 -0.17 16.48
CA THR A 190 -15.35 -0.99 15.35
C THR A 190 -14.31 -0.88 14.23
N TRP A 191 -13.66 -1.98 13.91
CA TRP A 191 -12.66 -2.09 12.86
C TRP A 191 -13.24 -2.86 11.68
N ILE A 192 -13.14 -2.28 10.49
CA ILE A 192 -13.65 -2.87 9.25
C ILE A 192 -12.49 -2.94 8.24
N SER A 193 -12.21 -4.15 7.78
CA SER A 193 -11.20 -4.41 6.77
C SER A 193 -11.85 -4.45 5.39
N LEU A 194 -11.56 -3.43 4.59
CA LEU A 194 -11.93 -3.36 3.17
C LEU A 194 -10.74 -3.80 2.33
N ALA A 195 -10.99 -4.57 1.29
CA ALA A 195 -9.93 -5.03 0.40
C ALA A 195 -10.28 -4.79 -1.07
N VAL A 196 -9.25 -4.59 -1.89
CA VAL A 196 -9.36 -4.46 -3.34
C VAL A 196 -8.22 -5.20 -4.01
N ALA A 197 -8.51 -5.93 -5.10
CA ALA A 197 -7.45 -6.56 -5.88
C ALA A 197 -6.60 -5.50 -6.61
N PRO A 198 -5.27 -5.70 -6.71
CA PRO A 198 -4.40 -4.76 -7.39
C PRO A 198 -4.73 -4.65 -8.89
N PRO A 199 -4.48 -3.48 -9.53
CA PRO A 199 -4.93 -3.18 -10.89
C PRO A 199 -4.43 -4.16 -11.95
N HIS A 200 -3.22 -4.68 -11.82
CA HIS A 200 -2.64 -5.61 -12.80
C HIS A 200 -3.43 -6.93 -12.93
N LEU A 201 -4.30 -7.25 -11.95
CA LEU A 201 -5.18 -8.42 -11.99
C LEU A 201 -6.57 -8.11 -12.58
N HIS A 202 -6.90 -6.84 -12.83
CA HIS A 202 -8.26 -6.47 -13.28
C HIS A 202 -8.66 -7.08 -14.62
N HIS A 203 -7.69 -7.37 -15.48
CA HIS A 203 -7.92 -8.00 -16.79
C HIS A 203 -7.65 -9.51 -16.79
N GLN A 204 -7.49 -10.13 -15.63
CA GLN A 204 -7.17 -11.54 -15.42
C GLN A 204 -8.19 -12.15 -14.44
N PRO A 205 -9.42 -12.51 -14.89
CA PRO A 205 -10.53 -12.85 -13.97
C PRO A 205 -10.25 -14.02 -13.03
N ALA A 206 -9.52 -15.04 -13.48
CA ALA A 206 -9.19 -16.21 -12.66
C ALA A 206 -8.19 -15.83 -11.56
N GLU A 207 -7.12 -15.13 -11.92
CA GLU A 207 -6.07 -14.65 -11.01
C GLU A 207 -6.63 -13.64 -10.00
N ARG A 208 -7.48 -12.72 -10.49
CA ARG A 208 -8.21 -11.77 -9.64
C ARG A 208 -9.08 -12.48 -8.61
N SER A 209 -9.89 -13.45 -9.05
CA SER A 209 -10.76 -14.23 -8.16
C SER A 209 -9.96 -14.99 -7.10
N ALA A 210 -8.84 -15.61 -7.50
CA ALA A 210 -7.95 -16.29 -6.58
C ALA A 210 -7.29 -15.32 -5.57
N TYR A 211 -6.94 -14.11 -6.02
CA TYR A 211 -6.37 -13.09 -5.15
C TYR A 211 -7.41 -12.56 -4.14
N GLU A 212 -8.62 -12.24 -4.61
CA GLU A 212 -9.73 -11.80 -3.76
C GLU A 212 -10.12 -12.88 -2.73
N GLN A 213 -10.05 -14.16 -3.11
CA GLN A 213 -10.27 -15.26 -2.17
C GLN A 213 -9.19 -15.30 -1.08
N ARG A 214 -7.91 -15.10 -1.43
CA ARG A 214 -6.83 -15.00 -0.43
C ARG A 214 -7.04 -13.85 0.55
N LEU A 215 -7.52 -12.68 0.08
CA LEU A 215 -7.83 -11.56 0.97
C LEU A 215 -8.99 -11.88 1.91
N LYS A 216 -10.03 -12.60 1.43
CA LYS A 216 -11.12 -13.11 2.26
C LYS A 216 -10.63 -14.11 3.31
N ASP A 217 -9.81 -15.07 2.90
CA ASP A 217 -9.25 -16.09 3.78
C ASP A 217 -8.32 -15.46 4.85
N ALA A 218 -7.66 -14.34 4.51
CA ALA A 218 -6.89 -13.55 5.46
C ALA A 218 -7.75 -12.76 6.45
N GLY A 219 -9.07 -12.65 6.24
CA GLY A 219 -10.02 -12.01 7.14
C GLY A 219 -10.55 -10.64 6.68
N ALA A 220 -10.52 -10.33 5.38
CA ALA A 220 -11.16 -9.12 4.87
C ALA A 220 -12.68 -9.20 5.07
N ASP A 221 -13.28 -8.16 5.68
CA ASP A 221 -14.72 -8.07 5.88
C ASP A 221 -15.47 -7.83 4.56
N HIS A 222 -14.89 -7.02 3.66
CA HIS A 222 -15.47 -6.72 2.34
C HIS A 222 -14.40 -6.66 1.25
N ILE A 223 -14.77 -7.14 0.05
CA ILE A 223 -13.97 -6.98 -1.17
C ILE A 223 -14.67 -5.94 -2.06
N LEU A 224 -13.97 -4.87 -2.36
CA LEU A 224 -14.46 -3.83 -3.27
C LEU A 224 -13.96 -4.08 -4.70
N THR A 225 -14.73 -3.64 -5.68
CA THR A 225 -14.38 -3.79 -7.11
C THR A 225 -13.25 -2.86 -7.54
N SER A 226 -13.10 -1.72 -6.86
CA SER A 226 -12.05 -0.71 -7.05
C SER A 226 -11.93 0.16 -5.81
N THR A 227 -10.86 0.97 -5.72
CA THR A 227 -10.71 1.97 -4.64
C THR A 227 -11.86 2.99 -4.66
N MET A 228 -12.32 3.41 -5.83
CA MET A 228 -13.43 4.35 -5.98
C MET A 228 -14.75 3.83 -5.41
N ALA A 229 -14.97 2.51 -5.40
CA ALA A 229 -16.17 1.89 -4.85
C ALA A 229 -16.33 2.08 -3.32
N VAL A 230 -15.31 2.60 -2.64
CA VAL A 230 -15.40 2.90 -1.20
C VAL A 230 -16.53 3.89 -0.88
N THR A 231 -16.79 4.86 -1.75
CA THR A 231 -17.86 5.84 -1.54
C THR A 231 -19.26 5.22 -1.57
N ASP A 232 -19.48 4.21 -2.40
CA ASP A 232 -20.76 3.51 -2.46
C ASP A 232 -20.94 2.62 -1.21
N TRP A 233 -19.86 1.98 -0.77
CA TRP A 233 -19.85 1.25 0.47
C TRP A 233 -20.14 2.16 1.68
N LEU A 234 -19.51 3.34 1.78
CA LEU A 234 -19.77 4.31 2.84
C LEU A 234 -21.23 4.79 2.86
N ARG A 235 -21.83 5.05 1.69
CA ARG A 235 -23.26 5.43 1.58
C ARG A 235 -24.17 4.34 2.10
N SER A 236 -23.89 3.07 1.78
CA SER A 236 -24.69 1.95 2.25
C SER A 236 -24.60 1.75 3.77
N THR A 237 -23.44 2.03 4.35
CA THR A 237 -23.20 1.88 5.79
C THR A 237 -23.84 3.02 6.62
N ALA A 238 -23.96 4.22 6.05
CA ALA A 238 -24.60 5.38 6.71
C ALA A 238 -26.13 5.29 6.80
N GLN A 239 -26.76 4.28 6.15
CA GLN A 239 -28.22 4.07 6.15
C GLN A 239 -28.70 3.08 7.22
N HIS A 240 -27.79 2.55 8.03
CA HIS A 240 -28.05 1.60 9.11
C HIS A 240 -27.52 2.14 10.45
#